data_9a19f16e912e4c8e0f0ece9ebd04df30
#
_entry.id   9a19f16e912e4c8e0f0ece9ebd04df30
#
_cell.length_a   1.000
_cell.length_b   1.000
_cell.length_c   1.000
_cell.angle_alpha   90.00
_cell.angle_beta   90.00
_cell.angle_gamma   90.00
#
_symmetry.space_group_name_H-M   'P 1'
#
loop_
_entity.id
_entity.type
_entity.pdbx_description
1 polymer ?
#
loop_
_entity_poly.entity_id
_entity_poly.type
_entity_poly.pdbx_seq_one_letter_code
_entity_poly.pdbx_strand_id
1 'polypeptide(L)'
;MKKLVKKKYPIIGISGNLLIDEGGMFPGYERAYVNNDYIQSVVMCKAIPYIVPIVYDDEIIKEQVSNIDALILSGGQDVNPLIWKEEPHNKLGAISPKRDSFDMKLLKHALDMKKPVLGICRGEQIINVTEGGSLYQDLSLIEGAYIKHNQQHLSNVPTHTVQIKEGTKLYEILGEKEVLVNSFHHLVVNKVAPGYIVSATSKDGLIEAIEKEGSEFVIGMQWHPEMMTRDYDNMKKIFMAIVKEASK
;
A
#
# COMPACT_ATOMS: atom_id res chain seq x y z
N MET A 1 26.23 6.18 -26.97
CA MET A 1 25.81 5.83 -25.59
C MET A 1 25.59 7.10 -24.80
N LYS A 2 24.33 7.44 -24.48
CA LYS A 2 24.04 8.56 -23.55
C LYS A 2 24.53 8.14 -22.17
N LYS A 3 25.48 8.89 -21.56
CA LYS A 3 25.81 8.71 -20.13
C LYS A 3 24.51 8.87 -19.34
N LEU A 4 24.04 7.81 -18.67
CA LEU A 4 22.98 7.91 -17.68
C LEU A 4 23.47 8.89 -16.61
N VAL A 5 22.89 10.08 -16.59
CA VAL A 5 23.12 11.04 -15.49
C VAL A 5 22.44 10.42 -14.27
N LYS A 6 23.24 10.00 -13.28
CA LYS A 6 22.71 9.43 -12.04
C LYS A 6 21.80 10.49 -11.41
N LYS A 7 20.51 10.21 -11.28
CA LYS A 7 19.56 11.12 -10.64
C LYS A 7 20.03 11.42 -9.21
N LYS A 8 19.96 12.67 -8.80
CA LYS A 8 20.30 13.08 -7.43
C LYS A 8 19.29 12.53 -6.41
N TYR A 9 18.03 12.43 -6.81
CA TYR A 9 16.91 11.94 -6.01
C TYR A 9 16.09 10.95 -6.84
N PRO A 10 15.72 9.77 -6.31
CA PRO A 10 14.86 8.83 -7.01
C PRO A 10 13.43 9.38 -7.09
N ILE A 11 12.70 8.95 -8.12
CA ILE A 11 11.29 9.28 -8.36
C ILE A 11 10.44 8.16 -7.79
N ILE A 12 9.61 8.47 -6.83
CA ILE A 12 8.66 7.52 -6.23
C ILE A 12 7.27 7.82 -6.79
N GLY A 13 6.74 6.88 -7.59
CA GLY A 13 5.37 6.95 -8.05
C GLY A 13 4.40 6.53 -6.92
N ILE A 14 3.36 7.30 -6.73
CA ILE A 14 2.31 7.02 -5.74
C ILE A 14 1.01 6.84 -6.52
N SER A 15 0.38 5.66 -6.43
CA SER A 15 -0.87 5.40 -7.16
C SER A 15 -1.97 6.36 -6.72
N GLY A 16 -2.57 7.06 -7.69
CA GLY A 16 -3.61 8.05 -7.46
C GLY A 16 -4.97 7.42 -7.18
N ASN A 17 -5.88 8.24 -6.69
CA ASN A 17 -7.29 7.94 -6.52
C ASN A 17 -8.14 9.00 -7.23
N LEU A 18 -9.44 8.76 -7.34
CA LEU A 18 -10.41 9.72 -7.85
C LEU A 18 -11.35 10.16 -6.72
N LEU A 19 -11.53 11.46 -6.62
CA LEU A 19 -12.55 12.09 -5.77
C LEU A 19 -13.59 12.73 -6.68
N ILE A 20 -14.86 12.50 -6.39
CA ILE A 20 -15.96 13.20 -7.03
C ILE A 20 -16.36 14.35 -6.11
N ASP A 21 -16.30 15.58 -6.60
CA ASP A 21 -16.76 16.75 -5.85
C ASP A 21 -18.28 16.66 -5.65
N GLU A 22 -18.72 16.61 -4.40
CA GLU A 22 -20.14 16.60 -4.06
C GLU A 22 -20.74 18.03 -3.96
N GLY A 23 -19.89 19.05 -3.90
CA GLY A 23 -20.29 20.45 -3.74
C GLY A 23 -19.32 21.44 -4.35
N GLY A 24 -19.42 22.71 -3.96
CA GLY A 24 -18.56 23.78 -4.45
C GLY A 24 -18.91 24.27 -5.87
N MET A 25 -17.92 24.76 -6.58
CA MET A 25 -18.12 25.38 -7.91
C MET A 25 -18.35 24.36 -9.04
N PHE A 26 -17.91 23.12 -8.87
CA PHE A 26 -17.96 22.07 -9.89
C PHE A 26 -18.47 20.73 -9.34
N PRO A 27 -19.77 20.61 -8.94
CA PRO A 27 -20.32 19.35 -8.49
C PRO A 27 -20.23 18.28 -9.58
N GLY A 28 -19.86 17.05 -9.20
CA GLY A 28 -19.69 15.93 -10.12
C GLY A 28 -18.32 15.87 -10.81
N TYR A 29 -17.44 16.84 -10.57
CA TYR A 29 -16.09 16.82 -11.16
C TYR A 29 -15.23 15.72 -10.54
N GLU A 30 -14.58 14.90 -11.39
CA GLU A 30 -13.57 13.94 -10.97
C GLU A 30 -12.23 14.64 -10.75
N ARG A 31 -11.60 14.44 -9.60
CA ARG A 31 -10.27 14.93 -9.28
C ARG A 31 -9.32 13.78 -9.00
N ALA A 32 -8.20 13.73 -9.74
CA ALA A 32 -7.11 12.83 -9.39
C ALA A 32 -6.38 13.38 -8.15
N TYR A 33 -6.21 12.55 -7.12
CA TYR A 33 -5.56 12.96 -5.87
C TYR A 33 -4.81 11.82 -5.20
N VAL A 34 -4.00 12.17 -4.22
CA VAL A 34 -3.46 11.30 -3.18
C VAL A 34 -3.39 12.09 -1.88
N ASN A 35 -3.51 11.44 -0.74
CA ASN A 35 -3.36 12.12 0.56
C ASN A 35 -1.95 12.69 0.69
N ASN A 36 -1.87 13.93 1.19
CA ASN A 36 -0.61 14.66 1.28
C ASN A 36 0.44 13.98 2.17
N ASP A 37 0.02 13.10 3.09
CA ASP A 37 0.92 12.36 3.97
C ASP A 37 1.89 11.44 3.19
N TYR A 38 1.45 10.81 2.09
CA TYR A 38 2.33 10.07 1.17
C TYR A 38 3.39 10.97 0.57
N ILE A 39 2.97 12.15 0.05
CA ILE A 39 3.87 13.12 -0.58
C ILE A 39 4.93 13.59 0.44
N GLN A 40 4.49 13.98 1.63
CA GLN A 40 5.39 14.47 2.68
C GLN A 40 6.35 13.38 3.16
N SER A 41 5.90 12.15 3.30
CA SER A 41 6.74 11.01 3.70
C SER A 41 7.87 10.76 2.69
N VAL A 42 7.56 10.80 1.39
CA VAL A 42 8.57 10.68 0.32
C VAL A 42 9.56 11.84 0.33
N VAL A 43 9.08 13.08 0.47
CA VAL A 43 9.93 14.29 0.51
C VAL A 43 10.87 14.26 1.75
N MET A 44 10.35 13.87 2.92
CA MET A 44 11.14 13.72 4.15
C MET A 44 12.29 12.71 4.00
N CYS A 45 12.11 11.72 3.12
CA CYS A 45 13.12 10.71 2.80
C CYS A 45 14.03 11.08 1.61
N LYS A 46 14.01 12.34 1.16
CA LYS A 46 14.86 12.86 0.07
C LYS A 46 14.63 12.18 -1.28
N ALA A 47 13.36 11.96 -1.63
CA ALA A 47 12.93 11.48 -2.94
C ALA A 47 11.90 12.42 -3.57
N ILE A 48 11.63 12.24 -4.87
CA ILE A 48 10.68 13.04 -5.63
C ILE A 48 9.35 12.29 -5.69
N PRO A 49 8.26 12.80 -5.09
CA PRO A 49 6.94 12.17 -5.20
C PRO A 49 6.28 12.52 -6.53
N TYR A 50 5.82 11.50 -7.27
CA TYR A 50 4.97 11.67 -8.45
C TYR A 50 3.63 11.00 -8.20
N ILE A 51 2.54 11.74 -8.32
CA ILE A 51 1.20 11.15 -8.35
C ILE A 51 1.03 10.49 -9.71
N VAL A 52 0.77 9.18 -9.72
CA VAL A 52 0.49 8.41 -10.94
C VAL A 52 -1.03 8.43 -11.15
N PRO A 53 -1.54 9.23 -12.09
CA PRO A 53 -2.97 9.36 -12.31
C PRO A 53 -3.56 8.08 -12.92
N ILE A 54 -4.81 7.78 -12.56
CA ILE A 54 -5.54 6.64 -13.13
C ILE A 54 -5.78 6.88 -14.62
N VAL A 55 -5.32 5.93 -15.42
CA VAL A 55 -5.58 5.85 -16.86
C VAL A 55 -5.98 4.40 -17.21
N TYR A 56 -6.49 4.17 -18.41
CA TYR A 56 -7.05 2.85 -18.76
C TYR A 56 -6.24 2.11 -19.83
N ASP A 57 -5.44 2.85 -20.61
CA ASP A 57 -4.56 2.32 -21.63
C ASP A 57 -3.35 1.64 -20.99
N ASP A 58 -3.13 0.36 -21.31
CA ASP A 58 -2.10 -0.47 -20.68
C ASP A 58 -0.68 -0.04 -21.06
N GLU A 59 -0.47 0.41 -22.30
CA GLU A 59 0.84 0.90 -22.73
C GLU A 59 1.17 2.24 -22.04
N ILE A 60 0.16 3.10 -21.80
CA ILE A 60 0.36 4.35 -21.03
C ILE A 60 0.69 4.01 -19.57
N ILE A 61 0.02 3.02 -18.96
CA ILE A 61 0.33 2.58 -17.59
C ILE A 61 1.77 2.06 -17.52
N LYS A 62 2.19 1.26 -18.47
CA LYS A 62 3.56 0.74 -18.59
C LYS A 62 4.59 1.88 -18.70
N GLU A 63 4.31 2.89 -19.50
CA GLU A 63 5.16 4.08 -19.58
C GLU A 63 5.19 4.88 -18.27
N GLN A 64 4.05 5.02 -17.57
CA GLN A 64 4.04 5.63 -16.23
C GLN A 64 5.01 4.90 -15.28
N VAL A 65 4.98 3.55 -15.27
CA VAL A 65 5.90 2.72 -14.45
C VAL A 65 7.34 2.89 -14.90
N SER A 66 7.61 2.98 -16.20
CA SER A 66 8.97 3.15 -16.73
C SER A 66 9.64 4.44 -16.21
N ASN A 67 8.85 5.47 -15.98
CA ASN A 67 9.30 6.81 -15.58
C ASN A 67 9.50 7.00 -14.05
N ILE A 68 9.17 6.01 -13.24
CA ILE A 68 9.39 6.03 -11.79
C ILE A 68 10.50 5.05 -11.39
N ASP A 69 11.12 5.25 -10.25
CA ASP A 69 12.21 4.38 -9.74
C ASP A 69 11.66 3.36 -8.70
N ALA A 70 10.54 3.66 -8.04
CA ALA A 70 9.79 2.75 -7.18
C ALA A 70 8.30 3.12 -7.15
N LEU A 71 7.45 2.19 -6.73
CA LEU A 71 6.01 2.35 -6.66
C LEU A 71 5.49 2.26 -5.23
N ILE A 72 4.64 3.21 -4.82
CA ILE A 72 3.78 3.11 -3.63
C ILE A 72 2.34 2.92 -4.10
N LEU A 73 1.72 1.80 -3.76
CA LEU A 73 0.28 1.58 -3.88
C LEU A 73 -0.42 2.16 -2.67
N SER A 74 -1.23 3.19 -2.88
CA SER A 74 -1.87 3.94 -1.80
C SER A 74 -3.13 3.28 -1.26
N GLY A 75 -3.53 3.64 -0.03
CA GLY A 75 -4.80 3.25 0.57
C GLY A 75 -6.03 3.77 -0.17
N GLY A 76 -7.21 3.41 0.27
CA GLY A 76 -8.47 3.86 -0.33
C GLY A 76 -9.66 2.94 -0.10
N GLN A 77 -10.59 2.92 -1.05
CA GLN A 77 -11.81 2.14 -1.03
C GLN A 77 -11.52 0.63 -1.01
N ASP A 78 -12.52 -0.17 -0.68
CA ASP A 78 -12.43 -1.62 -0.65
C ASP A 78 -12.08 -2.19 -2.04
N VAL A 79 -11.42 -3.33 -2.03
CA VAL A 79 -11.08 -4.07 -3.26
C VAL A 79 -12.28 -4.91 -3.67
N ASN A 80 -12.62 -4.89 -4.96
CA ASN A 80 -13.73 -5.67 -5.50
C ASN A 80 -13.51 -7.19 -5.32
N PRO A 81 -14.34 -7.91 -4.57
CA PRO A 81 -14.16 -9.33 -4.28
C PRO A 81 -14.26 -10.25 -5.51
N LEU A 82 -14.87 -9.81 -6.60
CA LEU A 82 -14.89 -10.56 -7.85
C LEU A 82 -13.49 -10.84 -8.42
N ILE A 83 -12.46 -10.07 -7.98
CA ILE A 83 -11.06 -10.31 -8.37
C ILE A 83 -10.57 -11.67 -7.88
N TRP A 84 -10.94 -12.07 -6.67
CA TRP A 84 -10.61 -13.40 -6.13
C TRP A 84 -11.82 -14.38 -6.15
N LYS A 85 -12.80 -14.09 -7.02
CA LYS A 85 -13.95 -14.97 -7.33
C LYS A 85 -14.92 -15.20 -6.16
N GLU A 86 -15.09 -14.21 -5.31
CA GLU A 86 -16.10 -14.19 -4.27
C GLU A 86 -17.22 -13.20 -4.59
N GLU A 87 -18.44 -13.50 -4.14
CA GLU A 87 -19.54 -12.55 -4.20
C GLU A 87 -19.38 -11.48 -3.11
N PRO A 88 -19.84 -10.22 -3.36
CA PRO A 88 -19.70 -9.15 -2.38
C PRO A 88 -20.56 -9.42 -1.14
N HIS A 89 -19.90 -9.37 0.02
CA HIS A 89 -20.58 -9.46 1.31
C HIS A 89 -21.33 -8.15 1.62
N ASN A 90 -22.44 -8.24 2.39
CA ASN A 90 -23.31 -7.10 2.70
C ASN A 90 -22.64 -6.00 3.58
N LYS A 91 -21.47 -6.25 4.12
CA LYS A 91 -20.65 -5.28 4.87
C LYS A 91 -19.53 -4.67 4.07
N LEU A 92 -19.34 -5.10 2.81
CA LEU A 92 -18.36 -4.49 1.91
C LEU A 92 -18.69 -3.00 1.73
N GLY A 93 -17.69 -2.14 1.81
CA GLY A 93 -17.84 -0.71 1.59
C GLY A 93 -17.84 -0.35 0.10
N ALA A 94 -17.56 0.91 -0.20
CA ALA A 94 -17.48 1.39 -1.57
C ALA A 94 -16.28 0.77 -2.30
N ILE A 95 -16.50 0.28 -3.52
CA ILE A 95 -15.47 -0.27 -4.41
C ILE A 95 -15.23 0.65 -5.61
N SER A 96 -14.05 0.56 -6.20
CA SER A 96 -13.70 1.26 -7.44
C SER A 96 -13.08 0.30 -8.45
N PRO A 97 -13.89 -0.45 -9.25
CA PRO A 97 -13.36 -1.42 -10.22
C PRO A 97 -12.40 -0.82 -11.25
N LYS A 98 -12.58 0.47 -11.57
CA LYS A 98 -11.66 1.22 -12.44
C LYS A 98 -10.28 1.35 -11.82
N ARG A 99 -10.22 1.71 -10.53
CA ARG A 99 -8.98 1.81 -9.77
C ARG A 99 -8.35 0.44 -9.52
N ASP A 100 -9.17 -0.57 -9.23
CA ASP A 100 -8.67 -1.94 -9.06
C ASP A 100 -7.93 -2.41 -10.32
N SER A 101 -8.55 -2.27 -11.48
CA SER A 101 -7.93 -2.63 -12.76
C SER A 101 -6.64 -1.85 -13.03
N PHE A 102 -6.62 -0.56 -12.72
CA PHE A 102 -5.44 0.29 -12.86
C PHE A 102 -4.31 -0.14 -11.93
N ASP A 103 -4.58 -0.26 -10.62
CA ASP A 103 -3.56 -0.60 -9.63
C ASP A 103 -2.98 -2.00 -9.85
N MET A 104 -3.80 -2.98 -10.30
CA MET A 104 -3.34 -4.32 -10.67
C MET A 104 -2.38 -4.30 -11.85
N LYS A 105 -2.67 -3.52 -12.90
CA LYS A 105 -1.79 -3.35 -14.07
C LYS A 105 -0.51 -2.62 -13.68
N LEU A 106 -0.65 -1.54 -12.89
CA LEU A 106 0.48 -0.76 -12.39
C LEU A 106 1.45 -1.66 -11.59
N LEU A 107 0.92 -2.49 -10.69
CA LEU A 107 1.69 -3.47 -9.93
C LEU A 107 2.39 -4.48 -10.86
N LYS A 108 1.66 -5.07 -11.81
CA LYS A 108 2.21 -6.05 -12.74
C LYS A 108 3.41 -5.48 -13.50
N HIS A 109 3.27 -4.30 -14.10
CA HIS A 109 4.39 -3.66 -14.81
C HIS A 109 5.55 -3.31 -13.87
N ALA A 110 5.27 -2.92 -12.61
CA ALA A 110 6.33 -2.67 -11.62
C ALA A 110 7.10 -3.95 -11.28
N LEU A 111 6.41 -5.08 -11.08
CA LEU A 111 7.04 -6.38 -10.82
C LEU A 111 7.86 -6.87 -12.03
N ASP A 112 7.31 -6.78 -13.25
CA ASP A 112 8.00 -7.15 -14.48
C ASP A 112 9.29 -6.34 -14.69
N MET A 113 9.27 -5.06 -14.33
CA MET A 113 10.42 -4.16 -14.39
C MET A 113 11.30 -4.22 -13.12
N LYS A 114 10.99 -5.12 -12.18
CA LYS A 114 11.70 -5.31 -10.90
C LYS A 114 11.83 -4.01 -10.08
N LYS A 115 10.82 -3.15 -10.16
CA LYS A 115 10.77 -1.93 -9.35
C LYS A 115 10.44 -2.29 -7.90
N PRO A 116 11.06 -1.62 -6.92
CA PRO A 116 10.61 -1.72 -5.53
C PRO A 116 9.14 -1.30 -5.38
N VAL A 117 8.37 -2.05 -4.60
CA VAL A 117 6.95 -1.78 -4.36
C VAL A 117 6.66 -1.76 -2.86
N LEU A 118 5.91 -0.75 -2.43
CA LEU A 118 5.35 -0.63 -1.10
C LEU A 118 3.83 -0.50 -1.21
N GLY A 119 3.07 -1.46 -0.67
CA GLY A 119 1.61 -1.39 -0.57
C GLY A 119 1.16 -0.93 0.80
N ILE A 120 0.28 0.06 0.89
CA ILE A 120 -0.22 0.59 2.16
C ILE A 120 -1.74 0.42 2.21
N CYS A 121 -2.24 -0.24 3.25
CA CYS A 121 -3.65 -0.55 3.50
C CYS A 121 -4.26 -1.27 2.27
N ARG A 122 -5.13 -0.62 1.50
CA ARG A 122 -5.63 -1.16 0.24
C ARG A 122 -4.48 -1.60 -0.70
N GLY A 123 -3.33 -0.94 -0.68
CA GLY A 123 -2.16 -1.30 -1.50
C GLY A 123 -1.60 -2.68 -1.18
N GLU A 124 -1.55 -3.10 0.09
CA GLU A 124 -1.24 -4.47 0.50
C GLU A 124 -2.26 -5.45 -0.06
N GLN A 125 -3.54 -5.12 0.07
CA GLN A 125 -4.65 -5.95 -0.40
C GLN A 125 -4.58 -6.17 -1.92
N ILE A 126 -4.28 -5.13 -2.69
CA ILE A 126 -4.07 -5.21 -4.15
C ILE A 126 -2.86 -6.10 -4.47
N ILE A 127 -1.74 -5.98 -3.77
CA ILE A 127 -0.60 -6.89 -3.93
C ILE A 127 -1.06 -8.33 -3.74
N ASN A 128 -1.74 -8.62 -2.65
CA ASN A 128 -2.16 -9.97 -2.31
C ASN A 128 -3.12 -10.57 -3.36
N VAL A 129 -4.18 -9.86 -3.74
CA VAL A 129 -5.19 -10.41 -4.67
C VAL A 129 -4.68 -10.49 -6.11
N THR A 130 -3.81 -9.57 -6.54
CA THR A 130 -3.20 -9.60 -7.87
C THR A 130 -2.31 -10.82 -8.06
N GLU A 131 -1.61 -11.22 -7.00
CA GLU A 131 -0.69 -12.36 -7.00
C GLU A 131 -1.38 -13.68 -6.58
N GLY A 132 -2.71 -13.70 -6.47
CA GLY A 132 -3.53 -14.92 -6.30
C GLY A 132 -3.90 -15.26 -4.86
N GLY A 133 -3.79 -14.32 -3.95
CA GLY A 133 -4.34 -14.40 -2.60
C GLY A 133 -5.83 -14.02 -2.54
N SER A 134 -6.37 -13.94 -1.32
CA SER A 134 -7.75 -13.50 -1.05
C SER A 134 -7.83 -12.63 0.20
N LEU A 135 -8.96 -11.98 0.41
CA LEU A 135 -9.23 -11.13 1.57
C LEU A 135 -10.48 -11.63 2.32
N TYR A 136 -10.52 -11.42 3.63
CA TYR A 136 -11.78 -11.30 4.35
C TYR A 136 -12.41 -9.95 4.03
N GLN A 137 -13.67 -9.94 3.65
CA GLN A 137 -14.39 -8.73 3.22
C GLN A 137 -14.88 -7.88 4.41
N ASP A 138 -14.80 -8.40 5.62
CA ASP A 138 -15.08 -7.67 6.87
C ASP A 138 -14.52 -8.45 8.08
N LEU A 139 -14.03 -7.74 9.07
CA LEU A 139 -13.47 -8.34 10.30
C LEU A 139 -14.49 -9.20 11.08
N SER A 140 -15.77 -8.90 10.98
CA SER A 140 -16.82 -9.69 11.62
C SER A 140 -16.98 -11.10 11.07
N LEU A 141 -16.31 -11.42 9.96
CA LEU A 141 -16.26 -12.76 9.39
C LEU A 141 -15.17 -13.63 10.04
N ILE A 142 -14.36 -13.05 10.93
CA ILE A 142 -13.21 -13.72 11.54
C ILE A 142 -13.50 -13.97 13.01
N GLU A 143 -13.59 -15.25 13.38
CA GLU A 143 -13.75 -15.65 14.77
C GLU A 143 -12.48 -15.25 15.57
N GLY A 144 -12.67 -14.57 16.69
CA GLY A 144 -11.56 -14.14 17.55
C GLY A 144 -10.96 -12.78 17.20
N ALA A 145 -11.39 -12.09 16.16
CA ALA A 145 -11.02 -10.70 15.92
C ALA A 145 -11.67 -9.79 16.97
N TYR A 146 -10.86 -9.26 17.89
CA TYR A 146 -11.37 -8.45 19.02
C TYR A 146 -10.76 -7.05 19.07
N ILE A 147 -9.71 -6.78 18.29
CA ILE A 147 -9.07 -5.46 18.24
C ILE A 147 -9.88 -4.53 17.34
N LYS A 148 -9.93 -3.26 17.72
CA LYS A 148 -10.59 -2.22 16.91
C LYS A 148 -9.66 -1.76 15.79
N HIS A 149 -9.74 -2.40 14.62
CA HIS A 149 -8.93 -2.08 13.43
C HIS A 149 -9.42 -0.87 12.63
N ASN A 150 -10.58 -0.33 12.93
CA ASN A 150 -11.02 0.99 12.46
C ASN A 150 -11.09 1.92 13.68
N GLN A 151 -9.98 2.60 13.97
CA GLN A 151 -9.77 3.29 15.25
C GLN A 151 -10.69 4.48 15.51
N GLN A 152 -11.16 5.16 14.45
CA GLN A 152 -11.98 6.39 14.59
C GLN A 152 -11.34 7.44 15.52
N HIS A 153 -10.02 7.59 15.41
CA HIS A 153 -9.19 8.50 16.19
C HIS A 153 -8.26 9.28 15.27
N LEU A 154 -7.44 10.19 15.80
CA LEU A 154 -6.43 10.93 15.02
C LEU A 154 -5.51 9.96 14.25
N SER A 155 -5.24 10.26 13.01
CA SER A 155 -4.56 9.37 12.09
C SER A 155 -3.11 9.06 12.47
N ASN A 156 -2.45 9.98 13.17
CA ASN A 156 -1.07 9.82 13.65
C ASN A 156 -0.96 9.15 15.03
N VAL A 157 -2.08 8.76 15.65
CA VAL A 157 -2.06 8.11 16.96
C VAL A 157 -2.11 6.60 16.80
N PRO A 158 -1.10 5.85 17.29
CA PRO A 158 -1.13 4.39 17.26
C PRO A 158 -2.16 3.85 18.25
N THR A 159 -2.87 2.79 17.88
CA THR A 159 -3.98 2.24 18.67
C THR A 159 -3.84 0.77 19.00
N HIS A 160 -3.02 0.02 18.28
CA HIS A 160 -2.73 -1.38 18.61
C HIS A 160 -1.30 -1.78 18.26
N THR A 161 -0.91 -2.95 18.66
CA THR A 161 0.42 -3.52 18.47
C THR A 161 0.41 -4.56 17.38
N VAL A 162 1.43 -4.58 16.54
CA VAL A 162 1.73 -5.66 15.61
C VAL A 162 3.02 -6.36 16.00
N GLN A 163 3.05 -7.69 15.82
CA GLN A 163 4.20 -8.55 15.99
C GLN A 163 4.94 -8.70 14.67
N ILE A 164 6.19 -8.28 14.61
CA ILE A 164 7.01 -8.37 13.40
C ILE A 164 7.80 -9.68 13.41
N LYS A 165 7.70 -10.44 12.33
CA LYS A 165 8.36 -11.73 12.18
C LYS A 165 9.87 -11.54 11.93
N GLU A 166 10.71 -12.15 12.78
CA GLU A 166 12.17 -12.15 12.58
C GLU A 166 12.57 -12.82 11.26
N GLY A 167 13.63 -12.32 10.64
CA GLY A 167 14.13 -12.83 9.37
C GLY A 167 13.37 -12.32 8.14
N THR A 168 12.48 -11.36 8.31
CA THR A 168 11.78 -10.68 7.22
C THR A 168 12.43 -9.34 6.88
N LYS A 169 12.20 -8.84 5.66
CA LYS A 169 12.67 -7.49 5.25
C LYS A 169 12.08 -6.40 6.16
N LEU A 170 10.81 -6.57 6.53
CA LEU A 170 10.15 -5.64 7.45
C LEU A 170 10.85 -5.60 8.81
N TYR A 171 11.26 -6.75 9.34
CA TYR A 171 12.05 -6.81 10.58
C TYR A 171 13.42 -6.13 10.44
N GLU A 172 14.11 -6.34 9.32
CA GLU A 172 15.40 -5.68 9.05
C GLU A 172 15.25 -4.15 8.98
N ILE A 173 14.13 -3.65 8.45
CA ILE A 173 13.84 -2.22 8.35
C ILE A 173 13.55 -1.61 9.71
N LEU A 174 12.68 -2.23 10.49
CA LEU A 174 12.20 -1.68 11.76
C LEU A 174 13.21 -1.91 12.90
N GLY A 175 13.82 -3.11 12.95
CA GLY A 175 14.72 -3.54 14.02
C GLY A 175 14.01 -3.85 15.34
N GLU A 176 12.70 -4.05 15.32
CA GLU A 176 11.84 -4.23 16.49
C GLU A 176 10.90 -5.42 16.26
N LYS A 177 10.68 -6.25 17.32
CA LYS A 177 9.76 -7.40 17.26
C LYS A 177 8.30 -7.01 17.44
N GLU A 178 8.05 -5.86 18.01
CA GLU A 178 6.73 -5.37 18.32
C GLU A 178 6.69 -3.85 18.08
N VAL A 179 5.70 -3.38 17.32
CA VAL A 179 5.51 -1.95 17.02
C VAL A 179 4.07 -1.55 17.22
N LEU A 180 3.88 -0.30 17.67
CA LEU A 180 2.57 0.33 17.74
C LEU A 180 2.21 0.95 16.40
N VAL A 181 1.00 0.67 15.90
CA VAL A 181 0.50 1.14 14.61
C VAL A 181 -0.89 1.80 14.71
N ASN A 182 -1.21 2.66 13.76
CA ASN A 182 -2.57 3.14 13.53
C ASN A 182 -3.37 2.11 12.72
N SER A 183 -4.69 2.24 12.66
CA SER A 183 -5.53 1.26 11.98
C SER A 183 -6.83 1.86 11.45
N PHE A 184 -7.07 1.71 10.14
CA PHE A 184 -8.23 2.26 9.43
C PHE A 184 -8.74 1.29 8.37
N HIS A 185 -8.99 0.02 8.75
CA HIS A 185 -9.46 -1.00 7.82
C HIS A 185 -10.50 -1.91 8.44
N HIS A 186 -11.26 -2.58 7.61
CA HIS A 186 -12.15 -3.67 7.98
C HIS A 186 -11.98 -4.89 7.07
N LEU A 187 -11.32 -4.74 5.92
CA LEU A 187 -10.81 -5.85 5.14
C LEU A 187 -9.42 -6.22 5.63
N VAL A 188 -9.05 -7.50 5.50
CA VAL A 188 -7.72 -8.00 5.86
C VAL A 188 -7.36 -9.21 4.98
N VAL A 189 -6.07 -9.47 4.80
CA VAL A 189 -5.59 -10.65 4.08
C VAL A 189 -6.11 -11.94 4.72
N ASN A 190 -6.75 -12.79 3.91
CA ASN A 190 -7.21 -14.13 4.30
C ASN A 190 -6.18 -15.18 3.86
N LYS A 191 -6.07 -15.43 2.55
CA LYS A 191 -5.07 -16.32 1.98
C LYS A 191 -3.93 -15.48 1.40
N VAL A 192 -2.72 -15.72 1.89
CA VAL A 192 -1.52 -15.05 1.36
C VAL A 192 -1.22 -15.56 -0.05
N ALA A 193 -0.85 -14.66 -0.93
CA ALA A 193 -0.47 -14.98 -2.31
C ALA A 193 0.73 -15.92 -2.38
N PRO A 194 0.79 -16.82 -3.39
CA PRO A 194 1.98 -17.65 -3.61
C PRO A 194 3.26 -16.81 -3.78
N GLY A 195 4.36 -17.23 -3.14
CA GLY A 195 5.64 -16.52 -3.16
C GLY A 195 5.69 -15.30 -2.23
N TYR A 196 4.70 -15.14 -1.35
CA TYR A 196 4.70 -14.15 -0.28
C TYR A 196 4.63 -14.81 1.08
N ILE A 197 5.16 -14.15 2.09
CA ILE A 197 5.12 -14.56 3.49
C ILE A 197 4.47 -13.48 4.36
N VAL A 198 3.87 -13.89 5.47
CA VAL A 198 3.43 -12.98 6.52
C VAL A 198 4.65 -12.41 7.21
N SER A 199 4.76 -11.08 7.28
CA SER A 199 5.84 -10.36 7.96
C SER A 199 5.39 -9.64 9.24
N ALA A 200 4.07 -9.41 9.41
CA ALA A 200 3.51 -8.92 10.67
C ALA A 200 2.10 -9.46 10.94
N THR A 201 1.75 -9.61 12.23
CA THR A 201 0.40 -9.98 12.69
C THR A 201 0.00 -9.13 13.89
N SER A 202 -1.29 -8.85 14.03
CA SER A 202 -1.86 -8.26 15.26
C SER A 202 -2.01 -9.30 16.37
N LYS A 203 -2.29 -8.86 17.61
CA LYS A 203 -2.46 -9.76 18.77
C LYS A 203 -3.70 -10.64 18.68
N ASP A 204 -4.68 -10.30 17.87
CA ASP A 204 -5.84 -11.15 17.54
C ASP A 204 -5.62 -12.03 16.29
N GLY A 205 -4.35 -12.11 15.83
CA GLY A 205 -3.91 -13.05 14.80
C GLY A 205 -4.17 -12.62 13.37
N LEU A 206 -4.62 -11.39 13.11
CA LEU A 206 -4.83 -10.90 11.76
C LEU A 206 -3.50 -10.57 11.08
N ILE A 207 -3.45 -10.80 9.76
CA ILE A 207 -2.29 -10.45 8.95
C ILE A 207 -2.26 -8.93 8.78
N GLU A 208 -1.17 -8.32 9.20
CA GLU A 208 -0.94 -6.87 9.16
C GLU A 208 0.16 -6.47 8.18
N ALA A 209 0.99 -7.42 7.76
CA ALA A 209 1.93 -7.20 6.66
C ALA A 209 2.31 -8.50 5.96
N ILE A 210 2.52 -8.37 4.65
CA ILE A 210 3.06 -9.42 3.80
C ILE A 210 4.28 -8.90 3.03
N GLU A 211 5.19 -9.79 2.66
CA GLU A 211 6.31 -9.44 1.79
C GLU A 211 6.64 -10.57 0.83
N LYS A 212 7.16 -10.22 -0.35
CA LYS A 212 7.59 -11.20 -1.35
C LYS A 212 8.85 -11.91 -0.89
N GLU A 213 8.89 -13.23 -1.05
CA GLU A 213 10.09 -14.03 -0.78
C GLU A 213 11.25 -13.65 -1.73
N GLY A 214 12.48 -13.92 -1.29
CA GLY A 214 13.67 -13.62 -2.08
C GLY A 214 14.12 -12.16 -1.99
N SER A 215 14.87 -11.70 -3.00
CA SER A 215 15.59 -10.42 -2.95
C SER A 215 14.79 -9.19 -3.43
N GLU A 216 13.65 -9.39 -4.06
CA GLU A 216 12.82 -8.29 -4.55
C GLU A 216 12.19 -7.52 -3.40
N PHE A 217 12.23 -6.19 -3.47
CA PHE A 217 11.60 -5.34 -2.47
C PHE A 217 10.12 -5.14 -2.82
N VAL A 218 9.27 -6.02 -2.32
CA VAL A 218 7.81 -5.88 -2.39
C VAL A 218 7.27 -6.16 -1.00
N ILE A 219 6.74 -5.13 -0.36
CA ILE A 219 6.20 -5.20 1.01
C ILE A 219 4.82 -4.55 1.00
N GLY A 220 3.84 -5.24 1.56
CA GLY A 220 2.51 -4.70 1.87
C GLY A 220 2.34 -4.58 3.37
N MET A 221 1.62 -3.56 3.83
CA MET A 221 1.23 -3.40 5.22
C MET A 221 -0.17 -2.81 5.34
N GLN A 222 -0.92 -3.31 6.32
CA GLN A 222 -2.32 -2.96 6.49
C GLN A 222 -2.51 -1.62 7.21
N TRP A 223 -1.57 -1.20 8.08
CA TRP A 223 -1.61 0.10 8.72
C TRP A 223 -1.13 1.23 7.80
N HIS A 224 -1.20 2.47 8.27
CA HIS A 224 -0.87 3.69 7.53
C HIS A 224 0.40 4.36 8.08
N PRO A 225 1.61 3.89 7.72
CA PRO A 225 2.86 4.50 8.19
C PRO A 225 3.02 5.95 7.71
N GLU A 226 2.48 6.32 6.53
CA GLU A 226 2.56 7.68 5.97
C GLU A 226 1.94 8.73 6.91
N MET A 227 0.91 8.37 7.64
CA MET A 227 0.25 9.27 8.59
C MET A 227 1.05 9.48 9.88
N MET A 228 2.08 8.64 10.12
CA MET A 228 2.88 8.60 11.35
C MET A 228 4.34 9.05 11.16
N THR A 229 4.82 9.24 9.94
CA THR A 229 6.24 9.51 9.64
C THR A 229 6.80 10.76 10.30
N ARG A 230 5.96 11.72 10.67
CA ARG A 230 6.38 12.97 11.34
C ARG A 230 6.71 12.76 12.82
N ASP A 231 6.01 11.82 13.45
CA ASP A 231 6.01 11.64 14.91
C ASP A 231 6.76 10.36 15.34
N TYR A 232 6.94 9.38 14.41
CA TYR A 232 7.49 8.06 14.70
C TYR A 232 8.60 7.69 13.72
N ASP A 233 9.83 7.61 14.21
CA ASP A 233 11.02 7.31 13.40
C ASP A 233 10.97 5.90 12.76
N ASN A 234 10.39 4.91 13.44
CA ASN A 234 10.24 3.57 12.88
C ASN A 234 9.34 3.57 11.63
N MET A 235 8.28 4.37 11.59
CA MET A 235 7.42 4.53 10.40
C MET A 235 8.17 5.22 9.26
N LYS A 236 9.03 6.18 9.57
CA LYS A 236 9.89 6.84 8.59
C LYS A 236 10.93 5.88 7.99
N LYS A 237 11.46 4.91 8.77
CA LYS A 237 12.39 3.89 8.26
C LYS A 237 11.81 3.11 7.08
N ILE A 238 10.49 2.87 7.04
CA ILE A 238 9.81 2.17 5.95
C ILE A 238 9.96 2.95 4.64
N PHE A 239 9.72 4.26 4.65
CA PHE A 239 9.91 5.12 3.48
C PHE A 239 11.39 5.29 3.11
N MET A 240 12.27 5.35 4.08
CA MET A 240 13.72 5.37 3.82
C MET A 240 14.17 4.08 3.12
N ALA A 241 13.57 2.94 3.46
CA ALA A 241 13.91 1.66 2.84
C ALA A 241 13.53 1.62 1.36
N ILE A 242 12.30 1.98 0.99
CA ILE A 242 11.91 2.00 -0.43
C ILE A 242 12.72 3.04 -1.23
N VAL A 243 13.02 4.20 -0.67
CA VAL A 243 13.87 5.22 -1.31
C VAL A 243 15.30 4.71 -1.52
N LYS A 244 15.84 3.97 -0.56
CA LYS A 244 17.15 3.32 -0.69
C LYS A 244 17.15 2.29 -1.81
N GLU A 245 16.12 1.45 -1.90
CA GLU A 245 15.98 0.47 -2.98
C GLU A 245 15.84 1.14 -4.35
N ALA A 246 15.04 2.20 -4.44
CA ALA A 246 14.86 3.00 -5.66
C ALA A 246 16.14 3.71 -6.14
N SER A 247 17.17 3.80 -5.28
CA SER A 247 18.44 4.47 -5.59
C SER A 247 19.53 3.53 -6.11
N LYS A 248 19.29 2.22 -6.11
CA LYS A 248 20.21 1.19 -6.63
C LYS A 248 20.20 1.17 -8.14
#